data_6e1696fab8160809021b477ccffebf3b
#
_entry.id   6e1696fab8160809021b477ccffebf3b
#
_cell.length_a   1.000
_cell.length_b   1.000
_cell.length_c   1.000
_cell.angle_alpha   90.00
_cell.angle_beta   90.00
_cell.angle_gamma   90.00
#
_symmetry.space_group_name_H-M   'P 1'
#
loop_
_entity.id
_entity.type
_entity.pdbx_description
1 polymer ?
#
loop_
_entity_poly.entity_id
_entity_poly.type
_entity_poly.pdbx_seq_one_letter_code
_entity_poly.pdbx_strand_id
1 'polypeptide(L)'
;MGFAADVPPAEVQIAGAILAAPPELREGAAVLGFGAQGTRVELRTGKNEMICLASDPAKATFESDCYHKDLEPFMARGRELLAQKVTGSKRNEVRNKEVEEGKIPMAREPRTLYVLTGSRFEAATGKVQDSYLRWVIYVPFATTQTTGLPTRDRKSVV
;
A
#
# COMPACT_ATOMS: atom_id res chain seq x y z
N MET A 1 20.87 5.21 21.27
CA MET A 1 19.83 4.20 21.51
C MET A 1 18.56 4.68 20.79
N GLY A 2 18.19 4.02 19.73
CA GLY A 2 16.91 4.31 19.09
C GLY A 2 15.80 3.82 20.02
N PHE A 3 14.87 4.69 20.39
CA PHE A 3 13.62 4.24 20.97
C PHE A 3 12.93 3.40 19.89
N ALA A 4 12.73 2.11 20.16
CA ALA A 4 11.83 1.32 19.35
C ALA A 4 10.48 2.03 19.41
N ALA A 5 9.94 2.42 18.25
CA ALA A 5 8.60 2.98 18.21
C ALA A 5 7.65 1.99 18.89
N ASP A 6 6.81 2.49 19.78
CA ASP A 6 5.84 1.66 20.49
C ASP A 6 4.83 1.12 19.47
N VAL A 7 4.93 -0.17 19.16
CA VAL A 7 4.08 -0.80 18.14
C VAL A 7 2.69 -1.01 18.74
N PRO A 8 1.64 -0.42 18.14
CA PRO A 8 0.28 -0.57 18.65
C PRO A 8 -0.18 -2.03 18.65
N PRO A 9 -1.12 -2.41 19.53
CA PRO A 9 -1.75 -3.73 19.50
C PRO A 9 -2.31 -4.09 18.11
N ALA A 10 -2.34 -5.39 17.79
CA ALA A 10 -2.76 -5.87 16.47
C ALA A 10 -4.15 -5.36 16.07
N GLU A 11 -5.11 -5.39 16.99
CA GLU A 11 -6.48 -4.90 16.77
C GLU A 11 -6.53 -3.41 16.41
N VAL A 12 -5.68 -2.58 17.01
CA VAL A 12 -5.57 -1.15 16.70
C VAL A 12 -4.99 -0.95 15.30
N GLN A 13 -3.94 -1.70 14.97
CA GLN A 13 -3.34 -1.64 13.63
C GLN A 13 -4.33 -2.08 12.56
N ILE A 14 -5.06 -3.17 12.77
CA ILE A 14 -6.08 -3.68 11.84
C ILE A 14 -7.18 -2.63 11.64
N ALA A 15 -7.71 -2.07 12.73
CA ALA A 15 -8.78 -1.07 12.66
C ALA A 15 -8.39 0.16 11.83
N GLY A 16 -7.16 0.64 11.94
CA GLY A 16 -6.65 1.74 11.13
C GLY A 16 -6.36 1.34 9.67
N ALA A 17 -5.73 0.19 9.49
CA ALA A 17 -5.27 -0.27 8.17
C ALA A 17 -6.41 -0.42 7.16
N ILE A 18 -7.55 -0.96 7.56
CA ILE A 18 -8.68 -1.24 6.67
C ILE A 18 -9.47 -0.01 6.22
N LEU A 19 -9.23 1.15 6.85
CA LEU A 19 -9.98 2.37 6.56
C LEU A 19 -9.74 2.90 5.14
N ALA A 20 -8.60 2.59 4.53
CA ALA A 20 -8.32 2.95 3.14
C ALA A 20 -9.20 2.17 2.15
N ALA A 21 -9.62 0.95 2.49
CA ALA A 21 -10.45 0.12 1.63
C ALA A 21 -11.91 0.61 1.55
N PRO A 22 -12.61 0.34 0.43
CA PRO A 22 -14.05 0.48 0.37
C PRO A 22 -14.73 -0.24 1.53
N PRO A 23 -15.78 0.34 2.15
CA PRO A 23 -16.41 -0.23 3.35
C PRO A 23 -16.78 -1.69 3.23
N GLU A 24 -17.33 -2.11 2.10
CA GLU A 24 -17.78 -3.48 1.81
C GLU A 24 -16.63 -4.50 1.72
N LEU A 25 -15.39 -4.04 1.53
CA LEU A 25 -14.21 -4.92 1.41
C LEU A 25 -13.37 -4.98 2.70
N ARG A 26 -13.65 -4.13 3.69
CA ARG A 26 -12.83 -4.00 4.90
C ARG A 26 -12.77 -5.26 5.74
N GLU A 27 -13.91 -5.90 5.95
CA GLU A 27 -14.02 -7.07 6.83
C GLU A 27 -13.19 -8.26 6.32
N GLY A 28 -13.19 -8.49 5.00
CA GLY A 28 -12.47 -9.61 4.38
C GLY A 28 -11.04 -9.32 3.97
N ALA A 29 -10.53 -8.09 4.12
CA ALA A 29 -9.18 -7.75 3.69
C ALA A 29 -8.10 -8.44 4.54
N ALA A 30 -7.05 -8.93 3.90
CA ALA A 30 -5.82 -9.28 4.61
C ALA A 30 -5.18 -8.03 5.21
N VAL A 31 -4.52 -8.15 6.35
CA VAL A 31 -3.81 -7.03 6.97
C VAL A 31 -2.38 -7.40 7.29
N LEU A 32 -1.45 -6.64 6.71
CA LEU A 32 -0.04 -6.68 7.05
C LEU A 32 0.29 -5.48 7.95
N GLY A 33 0.77 -5.76 9.13
CA GLY A 33 1.16 -4.74 10.11
C GLY A 33 2.54 -5.00 10.68
N PHE A 34 2.74 -4.66 11.93
CA PHE A 34 4.04 -4.73 12.60
C PHE A 34 3.94 -5.61 13.85
N GLY A 35 4.89 -6.53 13.96
CA GLY A 35 5.13 -7.30 15.19
C GLY A 35 5.90 -6.48 16.23
N ALA A 36 6.06 -7.05 17.43
CA ALA A 36 6.69 -6.38 18.57
C ALA A 36 8.11 -5.84 18.30
N GLN A 37 8.81 -6.41 17.32
CA GLN A 37 10.17 -5.99 16.94
C GLN A 37 10.18 -4.96 15.79
N GLY A 38 9.01 -4.42 15.41
CA GLY A 38 8.89 -3.47 14.30
C GLY A 38 9.07 -4.10 12.91
N THR A 39 9.08 -5.42 12.81
CA THR A 39 9.10 -6.12 11.52
C THR A 39 7.68 -6.31 10.98
N ARG A 40 7.52 -6.24 9.66
CA ARG A 40 6.21 -6.44 9.04
C ARG A 40 5.79 -7.91 9.11
N VAL A 41 4.56 -8.12 9.58
CA VAL A 41 3.96 -9.45 9.77
C VAL A 41 2.50 -9.45 9.32
N GLU A 42 1.95 -10.63 9.01
CA GLU A 42 0.52 -10.77 8.79
C GLU A 42 -0.21 -10.72 10.14
N LEU A 43 -1.13 -9.75 10.27
CA LEU A 43 -1.98 -9.60 11.46
C LEU A 43 -3.36 -10.23 11.27
N ARG A 44 -3.84 -10.30 10.04
CA ARG A 44 -5.12 -10.92 9.68
C ARG A 44 -5.04 -11.53 8.29
N THR A 45 -5.41 -12.81 8.20
CA THR A 45 -5.54 -13.52 6.91
C THR A 45 -6.76 -13.00 6.14
N GLY A 46 -6.61 -12.81 4.84
CA GLY A 46 -7.67 -12.29 3.98
C GLY A 46 -8.69 -13.36 3.58
N LYS A 47 -9.91 -12.88 3.32
CA LYS A 47 -11.03 -13.66 2.79
C LYS A 47 -11.56 -13.10 1.47
N ASN A 48 -10.99 -11.97 1.01
CA ASN A 48 -11.31 -11.34 -0.27
C ASN A 48 -10.04 -10.93 -1.02
N GLU A 49 -10.19 -10.13 -2.06
CA GLU A 49 -9.09 -9.74 -2.95
C GLU A 49 -8.22 -8.57 -2.42
N MET A 50 -8.50 -8.06 -1.21
CA MET A 50 -7.81 -6.88 -0.68
C MET A 50 -6.71 -7.24 0.30
N ILE A 51 -5.59 -6.52 0.19
CA ILE A 51 -4.51 -6.49 1.18
C ILE A 51 -4.38 -5.05 1.68
N CYS A 52 -4.40 -4.86 2.99
CA CYS A 52 -4.23 -3.57 3.65
C CYS A 52 -2.93 -3.54 4.46
N LEU A 53 -2.20 -2.43 4.37
CA LEU A 53 -0.98 -2.19 5.14
C LEU A 53 -1.27 -1.25 6.30
N ALA A 54 -0.92 -1.65 7.50
CA ALA A 54 -0.99 -0.79 8.67
C ALA A 54 0.05 0.35 8.59
N SER A 55 -0.29 1.49 9.16
CA SER A 55 0.59 2.65 9.28
C SER A 55 1.88 2.29 10.00
N ASP A 56 2.99 2.80 9.51
CA ASP A 56 4.31 2.59 10.12
C ASP A 56 4.39 3.35 11.45
N PRO A 57 4.55 2.66 12.59
CA PRO A 57 4.62 3.31 13.91
C PRO A 57 5.83 4.22 14.09
N ALA A 58 6.87 4.08 13.26
CA ALA A 58 8.03 4.96 13.26
C ALA A 58 7.77 6.32 12.58
N LYS A 59 6.67 6.45 11.81
CA LYS A 59 6.28 7.71 11.16
C LYS A 59 5.41 8.56 12.08
N ALA A 60 5.58 9.89 11.99
CA ALA A 60 4.79 10.84 12.78
C ALA A 60 3.34 10.98 12.27
N THR A 61 3.09 10.67 10.99
CA THR A 61 1.78 10.79 10.35
C THR A 61 1.20 9.42 10.06
N PHE A 62 -0.11 9.37 9.93
CA PHE A 62 -0.83 8.15 9.56
C PHE A 62 -0.85 7.95 8.04
N GLU A 63 -0.59 6.73 7.60
CA GLU A 63 -0.78 6.30 6.23
C GLU A 63 -1.17 4.82 6.20
N SER A 64 -2.28 4.50 5.59
CA SER A 64 -2.64 3.12 5.28
C SER A 64 -2.89 2.95 3.79
N ASP A 65 -2.47 1.81 3.27
CA ASP A 65 -2.61 1.43 1.87
C ASP A 65 -3.43 0.16 1.77
N CYS A 66 -4.47 0.16 0.95
CA CYS A 66 -5.21 -1.06 0.60
C CYS A 66 -5.20 -1.25 -0.90
N TYR A 67 -4.86 -2.45 -1.38
CA TYR A 67 -4.75 -2.74 -2.80
C TYR A 67 -5.21 -4.14 -3.14
N HIS A 68 -5.55 -4.34 -4.41
CA HIS A 68 -5.88 -5.66 -4.92
C HIS A 68 -4.68 -6.60 -4.79
N LYS A 69 -4.89 -7.84 -4.37
CA LYS A 69 -3.83 -8.82 -4.10
C LYS A 69 -2.89 -9.09 -5.28
N ASP A 70 -3.37 -8.94 -6.52
CA ASP A 70 -2.54 -9.10 -7.71
C ASP A 70 -1.42 -8.06 -7.81
N LEU A 71 -1.52 -6.95 -7.06
CA LEU A 71 -0.45 -5.96 -6.95
C LEU A 71 0.62 -6.34 -5.91
N GLU A 72 0.39 -7.37 -5.10
CA GLU A 72 1.31 -7.71 -4.01
C GLU A 72 2.76 -7.95 -4.47
N PRO A 73 3.05 -8.68 -5.55
CA PRO A 73 4.44 -8.83 -5.99
C PRO A 73 5.14 -7.49 -6.27
N PHE A 74 4.44 -6.56 -6.88
CA PHE A 74 4.95 -5.22 -7.16
C PHE A 74 5.10 -4.36 -5.89
N MET A 75 4.13 -4.45 -4.97
CA MET A 75 4.16 -3.72 -3.69
C MET A 75 5.23 -4.29 -2.75
N ALA A 76 5.35 -5.61 -2.65
CA ALA A 76 6.38 -6.28 -1.86
C ALA A 76 7.78 -5.88 -2.34
N ARG A 77 8.01 -5.87 -3.66
CA ARG A 77 9.29 -5.42 -4.22
C ARG A 77 9.59 -3.96 -3.86
N GLY A 78 8.57 -3.11 -3.86
CA GLY A 78 8.70 -1.73 -3.40
C GLY A 78 9.15 -1.61 -1.95
N ARG A 79 8.63 -2.46 -1.06
CA ARG A 79 9.04 -2.52 0.36
C ARG A 79 10.47 -3.01 0.53
N GLU A 80 10.89 -4.03 -0.23
CA GLU A 80 12.28 -4.52 -0.24
C GLU A 80 13.25 -3.42 -0.66
N LEU A 81 12.95 -2.71 -1.74
CA LEU A 81 13.78 -1.61 -2.23
C LEU A 81 13.89 -0.48 -1.21
N LEU A 82 12.79 -0.15 -0.51
CA LEU A 82 12.82 0.82 0.60
C LEU A 82 13.76 0.37 1.73
N ALA A 83 13.72 -0.90 2.10
CA ALA A 83 14.62 -1.46 3.10
C ALA A 83 16.11 -1.37 2.67
N GLN A 84 16.35 -1.41 1.35
CA GLN A 84 17.67 -1.19 0.75
C GLN A 84 18.00 0.30 0.51
N LYS A 85 17.15 1.21 1.04
CA LYS A 85 17.28 2.68 0.87
C LYS A 85 17.17 3.16 -0.58
N VAL A 86 16.55 2.38 -1.45
CA VAL A 86 16.19 2.79 -2.81
C VAL A 86 14.81 3.45 -2.77
N THR A 87 14.77 4.75 -3.01
CA THR A 87 13.57 5.59 -2.84
C THR A 87 13.22 6.37 -4.10
N GLY A 88 12.08 7.06 -4.08
CA GLY A 88 11.66 8.00 -5.12
C GLY A 88 11.54 7.37 -6.51
N SER A 89 11.93 8.13 -7.54
CA SER A 89 11.87 7.70 -8.94
C SER A 89 12.69 6.45 -9.21
N LYS A 90 13.85 6.31 -8.55
CA LYS A 90 14.71 5.14 -8.72
C LYS A 90 14.03 3.83 -8.34
N ARG A 91 13.26 3.84 -7.24
CA ARG A 91 12.46 2.68 -6.85
C ARG A 91 11.44 2.29 -7.93
N ASN A 92 10.77 3.28 -8.51
CA ASN A 92 9.80 3.05 -9.57
C ASN A 92 10.46 2.54 -10.84
N GLU A 93 11.59 3.12 -11.26
CA GLU A 93 12.36 2.66 -12.41
C GLU A 93 12.75 1.19 -12.29
N VAL A 94 13.29 0.78 -11.13
CA VAL A 94 13.68 -0.61 -10.88
C VAL A 94 12.49 -1.55 -11.00
N ARG A 95 11.38 -1.25 -10.30
CA ARG A 95 10.17 -2.10 -10.35
C ARG A 95 9.58 -2.20 -11.75
N ASN A 96 9.48 -1.08 -12.46
CA ASN A 96 8.93 -1.03 -13.80
C ASN A 96 9.75 -1.86 -14.78
N LYS A 97 11.08 -1.74 -14.69
CA LYS A 97 11.99 -2.57 -15.48
C LYS A 97 11.83 -4.05 -15.17
N GLU A 98 11.72 -4.42 -13.90
CA GLU A 98 11.50 -5.81 -13.48
C GLU A 98 10.14 -6.36 -13.97
N VAL A 99 9.10 -5.52 -14.07
CA VAL A 99 7.82 -5.89 -14.69
C VAL A 99 7.98 -6.11 -16.20
N GLU A 100 8.66 -5.19 -16.90
CA GLU A 100 8.92 -5.31 -18.34
C GLU A 100 9.73 -6.57 -18.68
N GLU A 101 10.67 -6.92 -17.82
CA GLU A 101 11.51 -8.13 -17.95
C GLU A 101 10.79 -9.42 -17.52
N GLY A 102 9.52 -9.32 -17.03
CA GLY A 102 8.73 -10.46 -16.57
C GLY A 102 9.18 -11.04 -15.22
N LYS A 103 10.03 -10.32 -14.46
CA LYS A 103 10.49 -10.75 -13.14
C LYS A 103 9.44 -10.52 -12.05
N ILE A 104 8.60 -9.49 -12.23
CA ILE A 104 7.46 -9.21 -11.36
C ILE A 104 6.19 -9.49 -12.16
N PRO A 105 5.35 -10.45 -11.73
CA PRO A 105 4.07 -10.68 -12.39
C PRO A 105 3.12 -9.51 -12.14
N MET A 106 2.45 -9.06 -13.21
CA MET A 106 1.44 -8.00 -13.15
C MET A 106 0.18 -8.45 -13.91
N ALA A 107 -0.99 -8.14 -13.35
CA ALA A 107 -2.26 -8.34 -14.05
C ALA A 107 -2.34 -7.45 -15.28
N ARG A 108 -3.04 -7.92 -16.32
CA ARG A 108 -3.28 -7.11 -17.52
C ARG A 108 -4.48 -6.18 -17.39
N GLU A 109 -5.42 -6.55 -16.53
CA GLU A 109 -6.56 -5.71 -16.21
C GLU A 109 -6.19 -4.65 -15.17
N PRO A 110 -6.94 -3.53 -15.11
CA PRO A 110 -6.74 -2.50 -14.10
C PRO A 110 -6.86 -3.06 -12.67
N ARG A 111 -6.00 -2.58 -11.78
CA ARG A 111 -6.02 -2.87 -10.34
C ARG A 111 -5.91 -1.58 -9.55
N THR A 112 -6.61 -1.50 -8.43
CA THR A 112 -6.69 -0.28 -7.62
C THR A 112 -5.87 -0.39 -6.36
N LEU A 113 -5.22 0.72 -6.02
CA LEU A 113 -4.60 1.02 -4.74
C LEU A 113 -5.34 2.21 -4.12
N TYR A 114 -5.76 2.07 -2.89
CA TYR A 114 -6.32 3.14 -2.05
C TYR A 114 -5.28 3.57 -1.03
N VAL A 115 -5.00 4.87 -0.95
CA VAL A 115 -4.05 5.45 0.02
C VAL A 115 -4.80 6.43 0.91
N LEU A 116 -4.89 6.13 2.18
CA LEU A 116 -5.47 7.00 3.19
C LEU A 116 -4.37 7.61 4.04
N THR A 117 -4.24 8.93 3.99
CA THR A 117 -3.29 9.68 4.81
C THR A 117 -4.02 10.56 5.81
N GLY A 118 -3.34 10.93 6.87
CA GLY A 118 -3.87 11.84 7.88
C GLY A 118 -2.82 12.17 8.93
N SER A 119 -3.19 13.03 9.88
CA SER A 119 -2.28 13.40 10.97
C SER A 119 -2.11 12.25 11.98
N ARG A 120 -3.20 11.57 12.35
CA ARG A 120 -3.15 10.39 13.22
C ARG A 120 -4.44 9.57 13.15
N PHE A 121 -4.36 8.31 13.56
CA PHE A 121 -5.51 7.44 13.82
C PHE A 121 -5.88 7.50 15.30
N GLU A 122 -7.15 7.70 15.60
CA GLU A 122 -7.72 7.68 16.95
C GLU A 122 -8.44 6.36 17.19
N ALA A 123 -7.83 5.46 17.94
CA ALA A 123 -8.39 4.15 18.21
C ALA A 123 -9.74 4.22 18.96
N ALA A 124 -9.90 5.20 19.86
CA ALA A 124 -11.13 5.38 20.62
C ALA A 124 -12.36 5.73 19.78
N THR A 125 -12.16 6.43 18.66
CA THR A 125 -13.25 6.86 17.75
C THR A 125 -13.28 6.10 16.44
N GLY A 126 -12.20 5.37 16.11
CA GLY A 126 -12.02 4.68 14.83
C GLY A 126 -11.82 5.64 13.65
N LYS A 127 -11.40 6.87 13.89
CA LYS A 127 -11.27 7.91 12.87
C LYS A 127 -9.82 8.31 12.63
N VAL A 128 -9.54 8.74 11.40
CA VAL A 128 -8.27 9.38 11.02
C VAL A 128 -8.49 10.88 10.95
N GLN A 129 -7.68 11.64 11.69
CA GLN A 129 -7.73 13.12 11.69
C GLN A 129 -7.07 13.66 10.42
N ASP A 130 -7.63 14.77 9.90
CA ASP A 130 -7.15 15.45 8.68
C ASP A 130 -6.97 14.48 7.51
N SER A 131 -7.93 13.56 7.36
CA SER A 131 -7.82 12.45 6.42
C SER A 131 -8.00 12.88 4.97
N TYR A 132 -7.19 12.29 4.10
CA TYR A 132 -7.29 12.40 2.65
C TYR A 132 -7.17 11.02 2.02
N LEU A 133 -8.17 10.62 1.24
CA LEU A 133 -8.20 9.36 0.50
C LEU A 133 -7.86 9.60 -0.97
N ARG A 134 -6.84 8.92 -1.46
CA ARG A 134 -6.42 8.93 -2.85
C ARG A 134 -6.60 7.55 -3.47
N TRP A 135 -7.10 7.50 -4.69
CA TRP A 135 -7.16 6.30 -5.50
C TRP A 135 -6.06 6.33 -6.56
N VAL A 136 -5.41 5.20 -6.75
CA VAL A 136 -4.43 4.98 -7.80
C VAL A 136 -4.86 3.76 -8.59
N ILE A 137 -5.07 3.92 -9.89
CA ILE A 137 -5.44 2.82 -10.77
C ILE A 137 -4.21 2.44 -11.57
N TYR A 138 -3.72 1.22 -11.35
CA TYR A 138 -2.66 0.64 -12.15
C TYR A 138 -3.27 0.06 -13.43
N VAL A 139 -2.72 0.45 -14.57
CA VAL A 139 -3.08 -0.03 -15.90
C VAL A 139 -1.81 -0.57 -16.59
N PRO A 140 -1.31 -1.72 -16.13
CA PRO A 140 -0.05 -2.26 -16.63
C PRO A 140 -0.10 -2.50 -18.13
N PHE A 141 1.04 -2.31 -18.80
CA PHE A 141 1.19 -2.51 -20.25
C PHE A 141 0.30 -1.59 -21.11
N ALA A 142 -0.29 -0.56 -20.51
CA ALA A 142 -1.12 0.41 -21.22
C ALA A 142 -0.30 1.24 -22.21
N THR A 143 -0.86 1.44 -23.38
CA THR A 143 -0.33 2.35 -24.39
C THR A 143 -1.37 3.41 -24.75
N THR A 144 -0.96 4.50 -25.41
CA THR A 144 -1.93 5.48 -25.92
C THR A 144 -2.93 4.82 -26.89
N GLN A 145 -2.49 3.84 -27.67
CA GLN A 145 -3.37 3.12 -28.58
C GLN A 145 -4.43 2.29 -27.87
N THR A 146 -4.07 1.65 -26.75
CA THR A 146 -5.00 0.77 -26.03
C THR A 146 -5.92 1.50 -25.09
N THR A 147 -5.55 2.69 -24.62
CA THR A 147 -6.28 3.41 -23.56
C THR A 147 -6.75 4.81 -23.95
N GLY A 148 -6.17 5.42 -24.96
CA GLY A 148 -6.38 6.83 -25.28
C GLY A 148 -5.75 7.80 -24.29
N LEU A 149 -5.03 7.32 -23.28
CA LEU A 149 -4.34 8.18 -22.32
C LEU A 149 -3.14 8.85 -22.95
N PRO A 150 -2.87 10.14 -22.66
CA PRO A 150 -1.70 10.83 -23.19
C PRO A 150 -0.41 10.24 -22.64
N THR A 151 0.67 10.31 -23.44
CA THR A 151 2.02 9.90 -23.02
C THR A 151 2.75 10.96 -22.22
N ARG A 152 2.31 12.21 -22.31
CA ARG A 152 2.82 13.34 -21.53
C ARG A 152 2.00 13.47 -20.26
N ASP A 153 2.61 13.85 -19.17
CA ASP A 153 2.05 13.92 -17.80
C ASP A 153 1.96 12.59 -17.05
N ARG A 154 2.82 11.65 -17.38
CA ARG A 154 3.02 10.51 -16.51
C ARG A 154 3.70 10.92 -15.20
N LYS A 155 2.99 11.61 -14.35
CA LYS A 155 3.36 11.71 -12.91
C LYS A 155 2.98 10.44 -12.16
N SER A 156 2.39 9.52 -12.85
CA SER A 156 1.95 8.28 -12.29
C SER A 156 1.96 7.22 -13.34
N VAL A 157 2.42 6.15 -12.97
CA VAL A 157 1.88 4.86 -13.25
C VAL A 157 2.43 4.15 -14.43
N VAL A 158 3.09 3.25 -14.07
CA VAL A 158 2.99 1.99 -14.75
C VAL A 158 1.93 1.09 -14.09
#